data_edd66713f7edd2bcaf1ec81464c86c4e
#
_entry.id   edd66713f7edd2bcaf1ec81464c86c4e
#
_cell.length_a   1.000
_cell.length_b   1.000
_cell.length_c   1.000
_cell.angle_alpha   90.00
_cell.angle_beta   90.00
_cell.angle_gamma   90.00
#
_symmetry.space_group_name_H-M   'P 1'
#
loop_
_entity.id
_entity.type
_entity.pdbx_description
1 polymer ?
#
loop_
_entity_poly.entity_id
_entity_poly.type
_entity_poly.pdbx_seq_one_letter_code
_entity_poly.pdbx_strand_id
1 'polypeptide(L)'
;DLNRAFTSGSRLSPHLAWGTISSGSVFEELDRRREEISLIKGPNPWRRSLRAFESRLHWRDHFVQRLEGSPQMEFSALNPAYDGIEYEDDSELLTAWTEGRTGYPLIDACMRCLGETGFMNFRMRAMVVSFACFGMHLSWRTIHGPLARMFLDYEPGIHISQLQMQAGITGINAIRVYS
;
A
#
# COMPACT_ATOMS: atom_id res chain seq x y z
N ASP A 1 10.75 0.87 14.00
CA ASP A 1 10.21 1.24 15.31
C ASP A 1 8.72 1.52 15.15
N LEU A 2 7.85 0.65 15.71
CA LEU A 2 6.40 0.75 15.63
C LEU A 2 5.88 2.07 16.22
N ASN A 3 6.53 2.58 17.26
CA ASN A 3 6.16 3.85 17.91
C ASN A 3 6.38 5.08 17.03
N ARG A 4 7.18 4.96 15.97
CA ARG A 4 7.45 6.04 15.01
C ARG A 4 6.71 5.88 13.68
N ALA A 5 5.96 4.80 13.49
CA ALA A 5 5.29 4.50 12.22
C ALA A 5 4.35 5.63 11.77
N PHE A 6 3.71 6.33 12.69
CA PHE A 6 2.82 7.45 12.41
C PHE A 6 3.53 8.80 12.25
N THR A 7 4.70 8.98 12.86
CA THR A 7 5.38 10.29 12.94
C THR A 7 6.58 10.40 12.01
N SER A 8 7.14 9.27 11.54
CA SER A 8 8.35 9.25 10.72
C SER A 8 8.11 9.18 9.21
N GLY A 9 6.86 9.14 8.76
CA GLY A 9 6.50 9.16 7.35
C GLY A 9 6.23 10.59 6.85
N SER A 10 6.34 10.82 5.54
CA SER A 10 6.02 12.12 4.93
C SER A 10 4.53 12.47 5.02
N ARG A 11 3.66 11.46 5.10
CA ARG A 11 2.19 11.58 5.06
C ARG A 11 1.65 12.36 3.84
N LEU A 12 2.39 12.37 2.75
CA LEU A 12 2.00 13.07 1.51
C LEU A 12 1.01 12.27 0.66
N SER A 13 0.84 10.97 0.92
CA SER A 13 0.01 10.12 0.07
C SER A 13 -1.45 10.59 -0.07
N PRO A 14 -2.16 11.06 0.98
CA PRO A 14 -3.49 11.65 0.80
C PRO A 14 -3.46 12.90 -0.08
N HIS A 15 -2.49 13.77 0.12
CA HIS A 15 -2.36 15.01 -0.65
C HIS A 15 -2.08 14.74 -2.14
N LEU A 16 -1.26 13.74 -2.44
CA LEU A 16 -0.98 13.29 -3.80
C LEU A 16 -2.17 12.58 -4.45
N ALA A 17 -2.94 11.82 -3.67
CA ALA A 17 -4.14 11.13 -4.17
C ALA A 17 -5.26 12.12 -4.52
N TRP A 18 -5.46 13.14 -3.69
CA TRP A 18 -6.48 14.17 -3.89
C TRP A 18 -6.02 15.37 -4.72
N GLY A 19 -4.78 15.36 -5.21
CA GLY A 19 -4.25 16.43 -6.05
C GLY A 19 -4.05 17.78 -5.34
N THR A 20 -4.07 17.82 -4.01
CA THR A 20 -3.80 19.05 -3.24
C THR A 20 -2.33 19.45 -3.28
N ILE A 21 -1.45 18.52 -3.65
CA ILE A 21 -0.04 18.73 -3.99
C ILE A 21 0.25 17.92 -5.25
N SER A 22 0.93 18.52 -6.22
CA SER A 22 1.37 17.80 -7.43
C SER A 22 2.64 16.98 -7.19
N SER A 23 2.81 15.90 -7.92
CA SER A 23 4.08 15.15 -7.93
C SER A 23 5.24 16.04 -8.37
N GLY A 24 5.03 16.92 -9.35
CA GLY A 24 6.03 17.89 -9.84
C GLY A 24 6.55 18.77 -8.71
N SER A 25 5.67 19.40 -7.93
CA SER A 25 6.06 20.25 -6.79
C SER A 25 6.85 19.48 -5.73
N VAL A 26 6.56 18.17 -5.53
CA VAL A 26 7.32 17.34 -4.59
C VAL A 26 8.71 17.03 -5.13
N PHE A 27 8.87 16.80 -6.44
CA PHE A 27 10.19 16.61 -7.06
C PHE A 27 11.02 17.89 -7.03
N GLU A 28 10.45 19.06 -7.32
CA GLU A 28 11.13 20.36 -7.23
C GLU A 28 11.67 20.60 -5.81
N GLU A 29 10.86 20.36 -4.80
CA GLU A 29 11.27 20.51 -3.40
C GLU A 29 12.34 19.48 -2.98
N LEU A 30 12.28 18.26 -3.52
CA LEU A 30 13.29 17.24 -3.32
C LEU A 30 14.66 17.68 -3.90
N ASP A 31 14.67 18.24 -5.10
CA ASP A 31 15.89 18.71 -5.75
C ASP A 31 16.47 19.91 -5.01
N ARG A 32 15.64 20.86 -4.61
CA ARG A 32 16.06 21.99 -3.76
C ARG A 32 16.70 21.49 -2.47
N ARG A 33 16.11 20.50 -1.82
CA ARG A 33 16.65 19.93 -0.59
C ARG A 33 17.96 19.17 -0.81
N ARG A 34 18.15 18.54 -1.95
CA ARG A 34 19.40 17.90 -2.36
C ARG A 34 20.53 18.91 -2.53
N GLU A 35 20.27 20.03 -3.16
CA GLU A 35 21.24 21.11 -3.32
C GLU A 35 21.70 21.62 -1.96
N GLU A 36 20.78 21.94 -1.05
CA GLU A 36 21.10 22.37 0.32
C GLU A 36 22.00 21.36 1.04
N ILE A 37 21.66 20.05 0.96
CA ILE A 37 22.41 18.99 1.62
C ILE A 37 23.80 18.78 0.96
N SER A 38 23.94 19.05 -0.33
CA SER A 38 25.22 18.93 -1.04
C SER A 38 26.30 19.84 -0.45
N LEU A 39 25.91 20.97 0.10
CA LEU A 39 26.79 21.93 0.73
C LEU A 39 27.27 21.51 2.13
N ILE A 40 26.62 20.52 2.74
CA ILE A 40 26.98 20.01 4.07
C ILE A 40 28.17 19.04 3.92
N LYS A 41 29.30 19.38 4.53
CA LYS A 41 30.49 18.52 4.54
C LYS A 41 30.32 17.36 5.53
N GLY A 42 30.78 16.16 5.13
CA GLY A 42 30.82 14.98 5.99
C GLY A 42 29.62 14.02 5.80
N PRO A 43 29.55 12.94 6.62
CA PRO A 43 28.46 11.97 6.57
C PRO A 43 27.13 12.61 6.87
N ASN A 44 26.16 12.44 5.97
CA ASN A 44 24.84 13.03 6.11
C ASN A 44 23.75 11.97 5.86
N PRO A 45 22.94 11.61 6.89
CA PRO A 45 21.89 10.59 6.78
C PRO A 45 20.77 10.99 5.80
N TRP A 46 20.59 12.29 5.56
CA TRP A 46 19.56 12.80 4.62
C TRP A 46 19.78 12.33 3.18
N ARG A 47 21.02 12.16 2.74
CA ARG A 47 21.32 11.69 1.37
C ARG A 47 20.68 10.34 1.06
N ARG A 48 20.71 9.42 2.04
CA ARG A 48 20.07 8.11 1.91
C ARG A 48 18.55 8.24 1.98
N SER A 49 18.03 9.03 2.89
CA SER A 49 16.59 9.24 3.08
C SER A 49 15.94 9.89 1.86
N LEU A 50 16.55 10.93 1.27
CA LEU A 50 16.05 11.58 0.06
C LEU A 50 16.03 10.63 -1.14
N ARG A 51 17.06 9.81 -1.30
CA ARG A 51 17.13 8.81 -2.36
C ARG A 51 16.03 7.74 -2.21
N ALA A 52 15.79 7.30 -0.97
CA ALA A 52 14.72 6.37 -0.66
C ALA A 52 13.33 6.99 -0.88
N PHE A 53 13.16 8.26 -0.56
CA PHE A 53 11.91 8.99 -0.78
C PHE A 53 11.62 9.17 -2.27
N GLU A 54 12.59 9.63 -3.06
CA GLU A 54 12.47 9.73 -4.53
C GLU A 54 12.07 8.40 -5.16
N SER A 55 12.74 7.32 -4.76
CA SER A 55 12.38 5.98 -5.23
C SER A 55 10.90 5.64 -4.97
N ARG A 56 10.30 6.13 -3.87
CA ARG A 56 8.86 5.92 -3.60
C ARG A 56 7.97 6.74 -4.52
N LEU A 57 8.37 7.94 -4.91
CA LEU A 57 7.64 8.74 -5.89
C LEU A 57 7.64 8.06 -7.27
N HIS A 58 8.78 7.57 -7.74
CA HIS A 58 8.84 6.81 -9.00
C HIS A 58 8.03 5.51 -8.95
N TRP A 59 8.01 4.81 -7.81
CA TRP A 59 7.15 3.64 -7.65
C TRP A 59 5.67 3.99 -7.73
N ARG A 60 5.26 5.14 -7.18
CA ARG A 60 3.90 5.64 -7.32
C ARG A 60 3.54 5.81 -8.79
N ASP A 61 4.34 6.57 -9.52
CA ASP A 61 4.09 6.84 -10.93
C ASP A 61 4.08 5.55 -11.77
N HIS A 62 4.99 4.62 -11.48
CA HIS A 62 5.02 3.31 -12.12
C HIS A 62 3.69 2.54 -11.94
N PHE A 63 3.11 2.52 -10.75
CA PHE A 63 1.87 1.79 -10.52
C PHE A 63 0.66 2.48 -11.13
N VAL A 64 0.61 3.82 -11.16
CA VAL A 64 -0.42 4.58 -11.87
C VAL A 64 -0.38 4.25 -13.36
N GLN A 65 0.79 4.39 -14.00
CA GLN A 65 0.99 4.08 -15.41
C GLN A 65 0.71 2.60 -15.74
N ARG A 66 0.97 1.70 -14.81
CA ARG A 66 0.68 0.28 -15.00
C ARG A 66 -0.82 0.02 -15.13
N LEU A 67 -1.65 0.65 -14.31
CA LEU A 67 -3.11 0.54 -14.44
C LEU A 67 -3.59 1.17 -15.74
N GLU A 68 -3.06 2.35 -16.11
CA GLU A 68 -3.38 2.99 -17.39
C GLU A 68 -3.05 2.09 -18.59
N GLY A 69 -1.90 1.40 -18.54
CA GLY A 69 -1.47 0.47 -19.60
C GLY A 69 -2.17 -0.90 -19.57
N SER A 70 -2.80 -1.26 -18.47
CA SER A 70 -3.43 -2.56 -18.27
C SER A 70 -4.68 -2.45 -17.39
N PRO A 71 -5.74 -1.73 -17.83
CA PRO A 71 -6.91 -1.46 -17.00
C PRO A 71 -7.68 -2.73 -16.59
N GLN A 72 -7.57 -3.81 -17.34
CA GLN A 72 -8.18 -5.10 -17.01
C GLN A 72 -7.70 -5.68 -15.68
N MET A 73 -6.55 -5.25 -15.16
CA MET A 73 -6.06 -5.73 -13.87
C MET A 73 -6.96 -5.32 -12.67
N GLU A 74 -7.89 -4.41 -12.88
CA GLU A 74 -8.92 -4.08 -11.90
C GLU A 74 -9.87 -5.27 -11.65
N PHE A 75 -10.11 -6.08 -12.67
CA PHE A 75 -11.13 -7.15 -12.68
C PHE A 75 -10.52 -8.55 -12.72
N SER A 76 -9.30 -8.70 -13.23
CA SER A 76 -8.61 -9.98 -13.41
C SER A 76 -7.23 -9.98 -12.76
N ALA A 77 -6.72 -11.17 -12.46
CA ALA A 77 -5.35 -11.29 -11.96
C ALA A 77 -4.35 -10.82 -13.03
N LEU A 78 -3.30 -10.15 -12.60
CA LEU A 78 -2.22 -9.73 -13.50
C LEU A 78 -1.60 -10.91 -14.27
N ASN A 79 -1.49 -12.05 -13.60
CA ASN A 79 -1.14 -13.32 -14.24
C ASN A 79 -2.41 -14.19 -14.32
N PRO A 80 -2.94 -14.42 -15.54
CA PRO A 80 -4.20 -15.16 -15.74
C PRO A 80 -4.19 -16.59 -15.17
N ALA A 81 -3.03 -17.19 -14.95
CA ALA A 81 -2.92 -18.50 -14.32
C ALA A 81 -3.54 -18.55 -12.90
N TYR A 82 -3.71 -17.40 -12.26
CA TYR A 82 -4.30 -17.29 -10.91
C TYR A 82 -5.80 -16.94 -10.92
N ASP A 83 -6.41 -16.72 -12.07
CA ASP A 83 -7.85 -16.40 -12.14
C ASP A 83 -8.76 -17.57 -11.75
N GLY A 84 -8.25 -18.81 -11.83
CA GLY A 84 -8.96 -20.03 -11.45
C GLY A 84 -8.85 -20.42 -9.98
N ILE A 85 -8.24 -19.59 -9.11
CA ILE A 85 -8.17 -19.90 -7.68
C ILE A 85 -9.57 -19.73 -7.08
N GLU A 86 -10.06 -20.80 -6.46
CA GLU A 86 -11.28 -20.80 -5.67
C GLU A 86 -10.99 -20.23 -4.28
N TYR A 87 -11.89 -19.37 -3.80
CA TYR A 87 -11.83 -18.75 -2.47
C TYR A 87 -13.11 -19.06 -1.72
N GLU A 88 -13.03 -19.06 -0.40
CA GLU A 88 -14.21 -19.32 0.44
C GLU A 88 -15.16 -18.10 0.48
N ASP A 89 -14.60 -16.89 0.39
CA ASP A 89 -15.30 -15.58 0.36
C ASP A 89 -16.44 -15.47 1.40
N ASP A 90 -16.16 -15.97 2.61
CA ASP A 90 -17.10 -15.94 3.73
C ASP A 90 -17.37 -14.49 4.17
N SER A 91 -18.64 -14.09 4.14
CA SER A 91 -19.08 -12.75 4.50
C SER A 91 -18.90 -12.41 5.99
N GLU A 92 -18.96 -13.40 6.88
CA GLU A 92 -18.73 -13.20 8.32
C GLU A 92 -17.23 -12.98 8.58
N LEU A 93 -16.35 -13.75 7.92
CA LEU A 93 -14.91 -13.53 7.96
C LEU A 93 -14.52 -12.17 7.37
N LEU A 94 -15.10 -11.78 6.25
CA LEU A 94 -14.88 -10.44 5.66
C LEU A 94 -15.28 -9.33 6.62
N THR A 95 -16.43 -9.45 7.25
CA THR A 95 -16.94 -8.48 8.23
C THR A 95 -16.03 -8.43 9.45
N ALA A 96 -15.66 -9.58 10.02
CA ALA A 96 -14.75 -9.67 11.16
C ALA A 96 -13.40 -9.02 10.85
N TRP A 97 -12.86 -9.26 9.66
CA TRP A 97 -11.60 -8.65 9.23
C TRP A 97 -11.72 -7.12 9.05
N THR A 98 -12.77 -6.66 8.36
CA THR A 98 -12.99 -5.23 8.10
C THR A 98 -13.18 -4.44 9.39
N GLU A 99 -13.87 -5.02 10.39
CA GLU A 99 -14.13 -4.39 11.68
C GLU A 99 -13.01 -4.61 12.71
N GLY A 100 -11.99 -5.38 12.37
CA GLY A 100 -10.88 -5.69 13.29
C GLY A 100 -11.31 -6.55 14.47
N ARG A 101 -12.06 -7.63 14.20
CA ARG A 101 -12.58 -8.62 15.16
C ARG A 101 -12.19 -10.06 14.81
N THR A 102 -11.01 -10.22 14.20
CA THR A 102 -10.52 -11.54 13.78
C THR A 102 -10.00 -12.39 14.94
N GLY A 103 -9.72 -11.78 16.08
CA GLY A 103 -9.04 -12.42 17.21
C GLY A 103 -7.51 -12.39 17.10
N TYR A 104 -6.95 -11.85 16.04
CA TYR A 104 -5.51 -11.63 15.88
C TYR A 104 -5.17 -10.17 16.24
N PRO A 105 -4.58 -9.92 17.43
CA PRO A 105 -4.50 -8.57 18.00
C PRO A 105 -3.85 -7.52 17.11
N LEU A 106 -2.80 -7.87 16.37
CA LEU A 106 -2.10 -6.94 15.49
C LEU A 106 -2.91 -6.60 14.24
N ILE A 107 -3.58 -7.60 13.65
CA ILE A 107 -4.49 -7.41 12.50
C ILE A 107 -5.66 -6.53 12.92
N ASP A 108 -6.30 -6.85 14.02
CA ASP A 108 -7.44 -6.13 14.57
C ASP A 108 -7.10 -4.67 14.89
N ALA A 109 -5.94 -4.45 15.51
CA ALA A 109 -5.47 -3.10 15.79
C ALA A 109 -5.22 -2.30 14.50
N CYS A 110 -4.64 -2.93 13.47
CA CYS A 110 -4.41 -2.29 12.18
C CYS A 110 -5.71 -1.91 11.48
N MET A 111 -6.69 -2.83 11.45
CA MET A 111 -7.97 -2.58 10.78
C MET A 111 -8.80 -1.52 11.51
N ARG A 112 -8.87 -1.56 12.84
CA ARG A 112 -9.51 -0.49 13.64
C ARG A 112 -8.84 0.86 13.46
N CYS A 113 -7.51 0.91 13.48
CA CYS A 113 -6.76 2.14 13.21
C CYS A 113 -7.05 2.69 11.79
N LEU A 114 -7.15 1.83 10.79
CA LEU A 114 -7.54 2.22 9.44
C LEU A 114 -8.95 2.80 9.43
N GLY A 115 -9.92 2.13 10.07
CA GLY A 115 -11.31 2.60 10.16
C GLY A 115 -11.45 3.97 10.81
N GLU A 116 -10.65 4.25 11.84
CA GLU A 116 -10.67 5.53 12.56
C GLU A 116 -9.91 6.66 11.85
N THR A 117 -8.79 6.34 11.20
CA THR A 117 -7.86 7.36 10.70
C THR A 117 -7.79 7.46 9.18
N GLY A 118 -8.31 6.48 8.46
CA GLY A 118 -8.17 6.36 7.01
C GLY A 118 -6.72 6.14 6.53
N PHE A 119 -5.79 5.87 7.45
CA PHE A 119 -4.37 5.76 7.13
C PHE A 119 -3.71 4.56 7.80
N MET A 120 -2.85 3.89 7.04
CA MET A 120 -2.03 2.79 7.52
C MET A 120 -0.67 2.82 6.81
N ASN A 121 0.43 2.54 7.52
CA ASN A 121 1.74 2.48 6.89
C ASN A 121 1.86 1.24 5.96
N PHE A 122 2.79 1.32 5.01
CA PHE A 122 2.93 0.32 3.95
C PHE A 122 3.08 -1.13 4.45
N ARG A 123 3.88 -1.36 5.50
CA ARG A 123 4.11 -2.73 5.99
C ARG A 123 2.85 -3.34 6.60
N MET A 124 2.06 -2.54 7.29
CA MET A 124 0.79 -2.98 7.87
C MET A 124 -0.24 -3.25 6.76
N ARG A 125 -0.31 -2.40 5.72
CA ARG A 125 -1.15 -2.67 4.53
C ARG A 125 -0.84 -4.03 3.92
N ALA A 126 0.44 -4.31 3.68
CA ALA A 126 0.87 -5.58 3.12
C ALA A 126 0.49 -6.77 4.02
N MET A 127 0.64 -6.62 5.33
CA MET A 127 0.32 -7.65 6.30
C MET A 127 -1.19 -7.95 6.36
N VAL A 128 -2.05 -6.94 6.45
CA VAL A 128 -3.50 -7.16 6.56
C VAL A 128 -4.08 -7.80 5.29
N VAL A 129 -3.56 -7.45 4.11
CA VAL A 129 -3.94 -8.09 2.83
C VAL A 129 -3.45 -9.54 2.80
N SER A 130 -2.17 -9.78 3.11
CA SER A 130 -1.61 -11.12 3.15
C SER A 130 -2.38 -12.02 4.13
N PHE A 131 -2.73 -11.50 5.30
CA PHE A 131 -3.52 -12.24 6.29
C PHE A 131 -4.92 -12.57 5.77
N ALA A 132 -5.62 -11.62 5.14
CA ALA A 132 -6.94 -11.87 4.57
C ALA A 132 -6.89 -12.97 3.49
N CYS A 133 -5.90 -12.90 2.57
CA CYS A 133 -5.81 -13.84 1.46
C CYS A 133 -5.29 -15.22 1.86
N PHE A 134 -4.27 -15.30 2.73
CA PHE A 134 -3.65 -16.57 3.09
C PHE A 134 -4.12 -17.15 4.43
N GLY A 135 -4.48 -16.30 5.38
CA GLY A 135 -4.95 -16.71 6.69
C GLY A 135 -6.46 -16.96 6.77
N MET A 136 -7.24 -16.19 6.01
CA MET A 136 -8.71 -16.26 5.99
C MET A 136 -9.27 -16.75 4.65
N HIS A 137 -8.43 -17.03 3.68
CA HIS A 137 -8.78 -17.52 2.34
C HIS A 137 -9.79 -16.62 1.59
N LEU A 138 -9.77 -15.32 1.87
CA LEU A 138 -10.61 -14.34 1.19
C LEU A 138 -9.99 -13.91 -0.14
N SER A 139 -10.83 -13.74 -1.16
CA SER A 139 -10.40 -13.24 -2.46
C SER A 139 -9.89 -11.79 -2.37
N TRP A 140 -8.83 -11.50 -3.11
CA TRP A 140 -8.38 -10.13 -3.27
C TRP A 140 -9.47 -9.19 -3.84
N ARG A 141 -10.38 -9.74 -4.68
CA ARG A 141 -11.52 -9.00 -5.22
C ARG A 141 -12.51 -8.63 -4.13
N THR A 142 -12.79 -9.55 -3.24
CA THR A 142 -13.72 -9.36 -2.12
C THR A 142 -13.23 -8.33 -1.13
N ILE A 143 -11.93 -8.33 -0.80
CA ILE A 143 -11.34 -7.36 0.14
C ILE A 143 -11.02 -5.99 -0.49
N HIS A 144 -10.97 -5.90 -1.83
CA HIS A 144 -10.65 -4.66 -2.56
C HIS A 144 -11.58 -3.50 -2.18
N GLY A 145 -12.87 -3.69 -2.35
CA GLY A 145 -13.87 -2.64 -2.14
C GLY A 145 -13.91 -2.07 -0.71
N PRO A 146 -13.95 -2.91 0.35
CA PRO A 146 -13.83 -2.44 1.72
C PRO A 146 -12.58 -1.60 1.97
N LEU A 147 -11.41 -2.09 1.57
CA LEU A 147 -10.16 -1.33 1.74
C LEU A 147 -10.14 -0.01 0.97
N ALA A 148 -10.60 -0.01 -0.27
CA ALA A 148 -10.66 1.19 -1.10
C ALA A 148 -11.47 2.31 -0.44
N ARG A 149 -12.58 1.96 0.22
CA ARG A 149 -13.43 2.93 0.94
C ARG A 149 -12.82 3.46 2.23
N MET A 150 -11.91 2.71 2.84
CA MET A 150 -11.31 3.09 4.12
C MET A 150 -10.06 3.98 3.96
N PHE A 151 -9.33 3.87 2.84
CA PHE A 151 -8.09 4.63 2.67
C PHE A 151 -8.33 6.07 2.18
N LEU A 152 -7.89 7.06 2.96
CA LEU A 152 -7.85 8.47 2.55
C LEU A 152 -6.91 8.73 1.37
N ASP A 153 -5.92 7.88 1.20
CA ASP A 153 -4.92 7.96 0.13
C ASP A 153 -5.15 6.90 -0.95
N TYR A 154 -6.42 6.50 -1.14
CA TYR A 154 -6.78 5.57 -2.21
C TYR A 154 -6.33 6.12 -3.56
N GLU A 155 -5.56 5.32 -4.27
CA GLU A 155 -5.13 5.54 -5.64
C GLU A 155 -5.20 4.18 -6.36
N PRO A 156 -6.05 4.04 -7.40
CA PRO A 156 -6.38 2.73 -7.99
C PRO A 156 -5.15 1.94 -8.44
N GLY A 157 -4.24 2.58 -9.16
CA GLY A 157 -3.05 1.91 -9.71
C GLY A 157 -2.16 1.31 -8.62
N ILE A 158 -1.95 2.07 -7.55
CA ILE A 158 -1.17 1.60 -6.39
C ILE A 158 -1.93 0.52 -5.64
N HIS A 159 -3.20 0.78 -5.34
CA HIS A 159 -4.01 -0.11 -4.51
C HIS A 159 -4.16 -1.50 -5.14
N ILE A 160 -4.61 -1.57 -6.40
CA ILE A 160 -4.82 -2.82 -7.12
C ILE A 160 -3.52 -3.58 -7.30
N SER A 161 -2.45 -2.89 -7.73
CA SER A 161 -1.14 -3.50 -7.90
C SER A 161 -0.63 -4.11 -6.59
N GLN A 162 -0.70 -3.37 -5.48
CA GLN A 162 -0.25 -3.86 -4.18
C GLN A 162 -1.13 -4.97 -3.64
N LEU A 163 -2.44 -4.88 -3.83
CA LEU A 163 -3.39 -5.90 -3.42
C LEU A 163 -3.05 -7.25 -4.08
N GLN A 164 -2.89 -7.27 -5.40
CA GLN A 164 -2.52 -8.47 -6.14
C GLN A 164 -1.12 -8.99 -5.78
N MET A 165 -0.16 -8.10 -5.56
CA MET A 165 1.18 -8.50 -5.11
C MET A 165 1.16 -9.17 -3.73
N GLN A 166 0.38 -8.65 -2.78
CA GLN A 166 0.28 -9.21 -1.44
C GLN A 166 -0.60 -10.47 -1.39
N ALA A 167 -1.57 -10.59 -2.28
CA ALA A 167 -2.34 -11.82 -2.50
C ALA A 167 -1.53 -12.94 -3.22
N GLY A 168 -0.32 -12.65 -3.69
CA GLY A 168 0.57 -13.63 -4.30
C GLY A 168 0.19 -14.06 -5.71
N ILE A 169 -0.67 -13.30 -6.40
CA ILE A 169 -1.24 -13.70 -7.71
C ILE A 169 -0.59 -13.02 -8.92
N THR A 170 0.55 -12.38 -8.74
CA THR A 170 1.27 -11.73 -9.85
C THR A 170 2.25 -12.65 -10.56
N GLY A 171 2.72 -13.72 -9.90
CA GLY A 171 3.75 -14.62 -10.41
C GLY A 171 5.16 -14.01 -10.49
N ILE A 172 5.33 -12.74 -10.11
CA ILE A 172 6.60 -12.01 -10.22
C ILE A 172 7.34 -11.97 -8.87
N ASN A 173 6.60 -11.83 -7.78
CA ASN A 173 7.16 -11.70 -6.45
C ASN A 173 7.02 -13.01 -5.66
N ALA A 174 8.00 -13.28 -4.79
CA ALA A 174 7.84 -14.35 -3.81
C ALA A 174 6.62 -14.10 -2.92
N ILE A 175 5.85 -15.14 -2.68
CA ILE A 175 4.72 -15.10 -1.73
C ILE A 175 5.28 -14.77 -0.34
N ARG A 176 4.69 -13.80 0.31
CA ARG A 176 5.07 -13.37 1.66
C ARG A 176 3.88 -13.57 2.59
N VAL A 177 3.98 -14.58 3.42
CA VAL A 177 3.08 -14.74 4.56
C VAL A 177 3.72 -14.05 5.75
N TYR A 178 3.04 -13.09 6.32
CA TYR A 178 3.48 -12.37 7.52
C TYR A 178 3.09 -13.18 8.76
N SER A 179 4.06 -13.59 9.53
CA SER A 179 3.88 -14.31 10.80
C SER A 179 4.16 -13.39 12.00
#